data_14a66f361c4f21d53b0ae28215b56d1d
#
_entry.id   14a66f361c4f21d53b0ae28215b56d1d
#
_cell.length_a   1.000
_cell.length_b   1.000
_cell.length_c   1.000
_cell.angle_alpha   90.00
_cell.angle_beta   90.00
_cell.angle_gamma   90.00
#
_symmetry.space_group_name_H-M   'P 1'
#
loop_
_entity.id
_entity.type
_entity.pdbx_description
1 polymer ?
#
loop_
_entity_poly.entity_id
_entity_poly.type
_entity_poly.pdbx_seq_one_letter_code
_entity_poly.pdbx_strand_id
1 'polypeptide(L)'
;VELRLKGEDPDQDLVARVGRGDPAAIQALVARKLPRMLQLAHRMLNDAAEAEDVAQEVFLRAWKQAPTWVPGAARFDTWLHRVALNLCYDRLRRRREQPMAEPPEQVDTGPAPDRGLMARDTASRVAAALGDLPDRQREAVVLCHYQELGNIEAAGLMGVSVEALESLLARGRRALRATLADLKE
;
A
#
# COMPACT_ATOMS: atom_id res chain seq x y z
N VAL A 1 -5.23 -17.50 -13.46
CA VAL A 1 -3.89 -17.30 -14.05
C VAL A 1 -2.91 -17.37 -12.90
N GLU A 2 -2.22 -18.53 -12.78
CA GLU A 2 -1.20 -18.80 -11.75
C GLU A 2 0.04 -17.97 -12.07
N LEU A 3 0.30 -16.94 -11.27
CA LEU A 3 1.58 -16.21 -11.25
C LEU A 3 2.66 -17.09 -10.59
N ARG A 4 3.24 -18.01 -11.35
CA ARG A 4 4.49 -18.67 -10.98
C ARG A 4 5.63 -17.69 -11.15
N LEU A 5 5.91 -16.88 -10.12
CA LEU A 5 7.19 -16.19 -9.99
C LEU A 5 8.22 -17.24 -9.51
N LYS A 6 9.06 -17.72 -10.44
CA LYS A 6 10.23 -18.56 -10.14
C LYS A 6 11.26 -17.74 -9.38
N GLY A 7 11.26 -17.83 -8.07
CA GLY A 7 12.28 -17.34 -7.15
C GLY A 7 11.91 -17.79 -5.75
N GLU A 8 12.87 -18.25 -4.97
CA GLU A 8 12.65 -18.57 -3.56
C GLU A 8 12.05 -17.34 -2.86
N ASP A 9 10.97 -17.56 -2.09
CA ASP A 9 10.39 -16.50 -1.29
C ASP A 9 11.36 -16.14 -0.15
N PRO A 10 11.94 -14.94 -0.12
CA PRO A 10 12.92 -14.56 0.90
C PRO A 10 12.34 -14.54 2.32
N ASP A 11 11.02 -14.57 2.44
CA ASP A 11 10.32 -14.59 3.72
C ASP A 11 9.87 -16.00 4.14
N GLN A 12 10.12 -17.03 3.33
CA GLN A 12 9.62 -18.40 3.55
C GLN A 12 9.97 -18.95 4.93
N ASP A 13 11.24 -18.89 5.32
CA ASP A 13 11.70 -19.37 6.64
C ASP A 13 11.08 -18.55 7.78
N LEU A 14 11.00 -17.23 7.59
CA LEU A 14 10.42 -16.34 8.57
C LEU A 14 8.93 -16.65 8.80
N VAL A 15 8.17 -16.85 7.72
CA VAL A 15 6.75 -17.20 7.76
C VAL A 15 6.55 -18.57 8.40
N ALA A 16 7.38 -19.55 8.09
CA ALA A 16 7.33 -20.87 8.72
C ALA A 16 7.57 -20.81 10.23
N ARG A 17 8.49 -19.97 10.70
CA ARG A 17 8.72 -19.73 12.14
C ARG A 17 7.56 -19.00 12.80
N VAL A 18 6.98 -18.01 12.13
CA VAL A 18 5.76 -17.32 12.59
C VAL A 18 4.62 -18.33 12.75
N GLY A 19 4.45 -19.25 11.79
CA GLY A 19 3.45 -20.31 11.84
C GLY A 19 3.61 -21.28 13.01
N ARG A 20 4.84 -21.41 13.57
CA ARG A 20 5.13 -22.17 14.79
C ARG A 20 5.00 -21.36 16.08
N GLY A 21 4.62 -20.10 15.99
CA GLY A 21 4.44 -19.22 17.14
C GLY A 21 5.75 -18.65 17.71
N ASP A 22 6.84 -18.60 16.93
CA ASP A 22 8.13 -18.03 17.37
C ASP A 22 8.01 -16.50 17.56
N PRO A 23 8.12 -15.97 18.81
CA PRO A 23 7.94 -14.55 19.07
C PRO A 23 8.96 -13.66 18.36
N ALA A 24 10.21 -14.12 18.22
CA ALA A 24 11.26 -13.37 17.54
C ALA A 24 10.97 -13.27 16.04
N ALA A 25 10.43 -14.33 15.43
CA ALA A 25 10.02 -14.32 14.03
C ALA A 25 8.81 -13.41 13.80
N ILE A 26 7.85 -13.38 14.73
CA ILE A 26 6.69 -12.48 14.68
C ILE A 26 7.18 -11.03 14.69
N GLN A 27 8.04 -10.65 15.65
CA GLN A 27 8.62 -9.32 15.72
C GLN A 27 9.39 -8.94 14.45
N ALA A 28 10.20 -9.85 13.93
CA ALA A 28 10.98 -9.63 12.71
C ALA A 28 10.09 -9.44 11.48
N LEU A 29 8.99 -10.19 11.35
CA LEU A 29 8.04 -10.04 10.26
C LEU A 29 7.35 -8.68 10.31
N VAL A 30 6.88 -8.29 11.51
CA VAL A 30 6.24 -6.97 11.73
C VAL A 30 7.24 -5.86 11.40
N ALA A 31 8.43 -5.88 11.98
CA ALA A 31 9.45 -4.84 11.75
C ALA A 31 9.81 -4.69 10.25
N ARG A 32 9.86 -5.80 9.51
CA ARG A 32 10.18 -5.81 8.08
C ARG A 32 9.05 -5.32 7.20
N LYS A 33 7.79 -5.68 7.51
CA LYS A 33 6.66 -5.49 6.58
C LYS A 33 5.73 -4.33 6.98
N LEU A 34 5.62 -4.00 8.27
CA LEU A 34 4.71 -2.97 8.75
C LEU A 34 4.90 -1.61 8.06
N PRO A 35 6.12 -1.08 7.92
CA PRO A 35 6.30 0.23 7.28
C PRO A 35 5.76 0.28 5.85
N ARG A 36 5.95 -0.81 5.08
CA ARG A 36 5.47 -0.90 3.70
C ARG A 36 3.96 -1.00 3.63
N MET A 37 3.35 -1.83 4.47
CA MET A 37 1.89 -2.01 4.49
C MET A 37 1.19 -0.72 4.97
N LEU A 38 1.73 -0.07 5.99
CA LEU A 38 1.22 1.21 6.48
C LEU A 38 1.33 2.30 5.39
N GLN A 39 2.48 2.39 4.72
CA GLN A 39 2.68 3.33 3.62
C GLN A 39 1.70 3.08 2.46
N LEU A 40 1.50 1.82 2.07
CA LEU A 40 0.53 1.45 1.04
C LEU A 40 -0.87 1.92 1.43
N ALA A 41 -1.32 1.55 2.63
CA ALA A 41 -2.67 1.89 3.10
C ALA A 41 -2.86 3.40 3.20
N HIS A 42 -1.89 4.12 3.77
CA HIS A 42 -1.93 5.58 3.87
C HIS A 42 -2.05 6.26 2.49
N ARG A 43 -1.30 5.81 1.49
CA ARG A 43 -1.37 6.37 0.13
C ARG A 43 -2.66 6.01 -0.61
N MET A 44 -3.24 4.85 -0.31
CA MET A 44 -4.52 4.44 -0.88
C MET A 44 -5.70 5.18 -0.26
N LEU A 45 -5.68 5.41 1.06
CA LEU A 45 -6.82 5.92 1.81
C LEU A 45 -6.74 7.42 2.11
N ASN A 46 -5.54 8.00 2.10
CA ASN A 46 -5.26 9.37 2.54
C ASN A 46 -5.84 9.68 3.94
N ASP A 47 -5.74 8.71 4.84
CA ASP A 47 -6.25 8.75 6.21
C ASP A 47 -5.33 7.89 7.09
N ALA A 48 -4.72 8.50 8.09
CA ALA A 48 -3.72 7.83 8.93
C ALA A 48 -4.36 6.78 9.85
N ALA A 49 -5.51 7.10 10.44
CA ALA A 49 -6.19 6.18 11.37
C ALA A 49 -6.69 4.93 10.64
N GLU A 50 -7.34 5.10 9.48
CA GLU A 50 -7.78 3.97 8.66
C GLU A 50 -6.59 3.16 8.10
N ALA A 51 -5.46 3.80 7.82
CA ALA A 51 -4.25 3.11 7.37
C ALA A 51 -3.65 2.23 8.46
N GLU A 52 -3.63 2.70 9.72
CA GLU A 52 -3.21 1.92 10.88
C GLU A 52 -4.12 0.71 11.09
N ASP A 53 -5.43 0.90 11.02
CA ASP A 53 -6.41 -0.19 11.13
C ASP A 53 -6.23 -1.24 10.03
N VAL A 54 -5.98 -0.80 8.78
CA VAL A 54 -5.68 -1.73 7.67
C VAL A 54 -4.41 -2.50 7.96
N ALA A 55 -3.34 -1.83 8.39
CA ALA A 55 -2.08 -2.49 8.70
C ALA A 55 -2.25 -3.52 9.82
N GLN A 56 -2.97 -3.20 10.89
CA GLN A 56 -3.29 -4.15 11.96
C GLN A 56 -4.04 -5.38 11.43
N GLU A 57 -5.08 -5.18 10.64
CA GLU A 57 -5.89 -6.27 10.08
C GLU A 57 -5.06 -7.15 9.11
N VAL A 58 -4.14 -6.56 8.33
CA VAL A 58 -3.21 -7.30 7.49
C VAL A 58 -2.37 -8.27 8.33
N PHE A 59 -1.81 -7.81 9.45
CA PHE A 59 -0.99 -8.68 10.31
C PHE A 59 -1.81 -9.72 11.07
N LEU A 60 -3.02 -9.40 11.50
CA LEU A 60 -3.93 -10.40 12.08
C LEU A 60 -4.22 -11.53 11.08
N ARG A 61 -4.44 -11.20 9.82
CA ARG A 61 -4.61 -12.20 8.75
C ARG A 61 -3.33 -12.95 8.47
N ALA A 62 -2.17 -12.27 8.49
CA ALA A 62 -0.87 -12.90 8.32
C ALA A 62 -0.59 -13.97 9.38
N TRP A 63 -0.89 -13.69 10.64
CA TRP A 63 -0.73 -14.67 11.73
C TRP A 63 -1.67 -15.85 11.59
N LYS A 64 -2.91 -15.63 11.20
CA LYS A 64 -3.87 -16.72 10.94
C LYS A 64 -3.47 -17.59 9.75
N GLN A 65 -2.84 -16.99 8.73
CA GLN A 65 -2.43 -17.68 7.51
C GLN A 65 -1.10 -18.41 7.65
N ALA A 66 -0.15 -17.89 8.44
CA ALA A 66 1.21 -18.42 8.54
C ALA A 66 1.29 -19.92 8.85
N PRO A 67 0.50 -20.51 9.78
CA PRO A 67 0.54 -21.94 10.07
C PRO A 67 0.16 -22.84 8.89
N THR A 68 -0.65 -22.33 7.96
CA THR A 68 -1.15 -23.07 6.80
C THR A 68 -0.55 -22.57 5.48
N TRP A 69 0.47 -21.70 5.57
CA TRP A 69 1.12 -21.16 4.38
C TRP A 69 1.85 -22.24 3.59
N VAL A 70 1.51 -22.39 2.31
CA VAL A 70 2.16 -23.34 1.40
C VAL A 70 3.17 -22.57 0.53
N PRO A 71 4.47 -22.87 0.69
CA PRO A 71 5.51 -22.27 -0.15
C PRO A 71 5.33 -22.59 -1.63
N GLY A 72 5.68 -21.65 -2.49
CA GLY A 72 5.71 -21.83 -3.95
C GLY A 72 4.39 -21.58 -4.69
N ALA A 73 3.26 -21.42 -4.01
CA ALA A 73 2.00 -21.00 -4.65
C ALA A 73 2.02 -19.52 -5.03
N ALA A 74 2.53 -18.68 -4.13
CA ALA A 74 2.80 -17.24 -4.32
C ALA A 74 3.86 -16.81 -3.33
N ARG A 75 4.48 -15.65 -3.54
CA ARG A 75 5.34 -15.03 -2.51
C ARG A 75 4.46 -14.47 -1.40
N PHE A 76 4.91 -14.61 -0.14
CA PHE A 76 4.17 -14.10 1.01
C PHE A 76 3.96 -12.59 0.94
N ASP A 77 4.95 -11.87 0.44
CA ASP A 77 4.89 -10.42 0.23
C ASP A 77 3.78 -10.04 -0.76
N THR A 78 3.66 -10.75 -1.88
CA THR A 78 2.58 -10.53 -2.87
C THR A 78 1.21 -10.79 -2.26
N TRP A 79 1.09 -11.81 -1.41
CA TRP A 79 -0.16 -12.09 -0.69
C TRP A 79 -0.50 -10.97 0.31
N LEU A 80 0.49 -10.46 1.07
CA LEU A 80 0.29 -9.32 1.98
C LEU A 80 -0.23 -8.09 1.24
N HIS A 81 0.38 -7.74 0.10
CA HIS A 81 -0.08 -6.63 -0.73
C HIS A 81 -1.53 -6.81 -1.17
N ARG A 82 -1.90 -8.02 -1.60
CA ARG A 82 -3.29 -8.33 -2.01
C ARG A 82 -4.26 -8.15 -0.85
N VAL A 83 -3.92 -8.62 0.34
CA VAL A 83 -4.74 -8.44 1.55
C VAL A 83 -4.91 -6.96 1.87
N ALA A 84 -3.82 -6.19 1.86
CA ALA A 84 -3.84 -4.75 2.13
C ALA A 84 -4.71 -3.98 1.12
N LEU A 85 -4.54 -4.26 -0.18
CA LEU A 85 -5.34 -3.63 -1.24
C LEU A 85 -6.83 -3.93 -1.09
N ASN A 86 -7.19 -5.19 -0.84
CA ASN A 86 -8.59 -5.58 -0.65
C ASN A 86 -9.21 -4.81 0.53
N LEU A 87 -8.49 -4.70 1.64
CA LEU A 87 -8.95 -3.93 2.80
C LEU A 87 -9.09 -2.43 2.49
N CYS A 88 -8.16 -1.85 1.72
CA CYS A 88 -8.27 -0.46 1.27
C CYS A 88 -9.50 -0.27 0.38
N TYR A 89 -9.75 -1.15 -0.57
CA TYR A 89 -10.93 -1.07 -1.45
C TYR A 89 -12.24 -1.21 -0.68
N ASP A 90 -12.29 -2.09 0.31
CA ASP A 90 -13.47 -2.24 1.17
C ASP A 90 -13.77 -0.94 1.93
N ARG A 91 -12.74 -0.21 2.42
CA ARG A 91 -12.91 1.09 3.06
C ARG A 91 -13.35 2.17 2.07
N LEU A 92 -12.71 2.26 0.91
CA LEU A 92 -13.09 3.21 -0.14
C LEU A 92 -14.54 3.00 -0.60
N ARG A 93 -14.97 1.74 -0.71
CA ARG A 93 -16.37 1.41 -1.03
C ARG A 93 -17.33 1.88 0.05
N ARG A 94 -17.05 1.58 1.34
CA ARG A 94 -17.87 2.02 2.48
C ARG A 94 -18.00 3.54 2.55
N ARG A 95 -16.89 4.28 2.32
CA ARG A 95 -16.93 5.76 2.27
C ARG A 95 -17.87 6.28 1.18
N ARG A 96 -17.97 5.62 0.04
CA ARG A 96 -18.90 6.00 -1.05
C ARG A 96 -20.35 5.66 -0.73
N GLU A 97 -20.58 4.55 -0.03
CA GLU A 97 -21.92 4.08 0.34
C GLU A 97 -22.50 4.87 1.54
N GLN A 98 -21.66 5.48 2.35
CA GLN A 98 -22.02 6.34 3.48
C GLN A 98 -21.65 7.80 3.15
N PRO A 99 -22.51 8.57 2.47
CA PRO A 99 -22.21 9.97 2.23
C PRO A 99 -22.30 10.74 3.53
N MET A 100 -21.15 11.10 4.06
CA MET A 100 -20.84 12.23 4.93
C MET A 100 -21.15 12.17 6.43
N ALA A 101 -20.09 11.93 7.18
CA ALA A 101 -19.67 12.90 8.19
C ALA A 101 -18.52 13.73 7.57
N GLU A 102 -18.35 14.98 7.96
CA GLU A 102 -17.33 15.92 7.47
C GLU A 102 -15.94 15.29 7.35
N PRO A 103 -15.09 15.74 6.36
CA PRO A 103 -13.73 15.26 6.26
C PRO A 103 -13.04 15.44 7.62
N PRO A 104 -12.32 14.41 8.12
CA PRO A 104 -11.55 14.60 9.35
C PRO A 104 -10.55 15.73 9.12
N GLU A 105 -10.56 16.73 9.99
CA GLU A 105 -9.51 17.76 10.05
C GLU A 105 -8.17 17.03 10.08
N GLN A 106 -7.31 17.35 9.12
CA GLN A 106 -5.93 16.88 9.14
C GLN A 106 -5.27 17.46 10.39
N VAL A 107 -5.18 16.67 11.44
CA VAL A 107 -4.48 17.04 12.65
C VAL A 107 -2.99 17.11 12.33
N ASP A 108 -2.51 18.33 12.20
CA ASP A 108 -1.09 18.64 12.05
C ASP A 108 -0.39 18.30 13.37
N THR A 109 0.23 17.14 13.48
CA THR A 109 0.90 16.68 14.69
C THR A 109 2.35 17.13 14.71
N GLY A 110 2.61 18.29 15.27
CA GLY A 110 3.85 18.63 15.95
C GLY A 110 4.72 19.75 15.36
N PRO A 111 5.47 20.46 16.21
CA PRO A 111 6.33 21.57 15.82
C PRO A 111 7.60 21.05 15.14
N ALA A 112 7.96 21.63 14.01
CA ALA A 112 9.23 21.36 13.33
C ALA A 112 9.97 22.63 12.94
N PRO A 113 11.32 22.59 12.96
CA PRO A 113 12.17 23.71 12.52
C PRO A 113 11.98 24.00 11.02
N ASP A 114 12.27 25.23 10.62
CA ASP A 114 12.01 25.86 9.31
C ASP A 114 12.28 25.03 8.03
N ARG A 115 13.27 24.14 8.03
CA ARG A 115 13.55 23.24 6.91
C ARG A 115 12.55 22.06 6.79
N GLY A 116 11.84 21.76 7.87
CA GLY A 116 10.80 20.71 7.90
C GLY A 116 9.46 21.18 7.32
N LEU A 117 9.14 22.45 7.37
CA LEU A 117 7.87 23.00 6.90
C LEU A 117 7.69 22.84 5.38
N MET A 118 8.68 23.24 4.58
CA MET A 118 8.62 23.08 3.12
C MET A 118 8.53 21.60 2.69
N ALA A 119 9.29 20.71 3.35
CA ALA A 119 9.23 19.29 3.05
C ALA A 119 7.88 18.68 3.43
N ARG A 120 7.27 19.12 4.52
CA ARG A 120 5.93 18.69 4.96
C ARG A 120 4.83 19.22 4.05
N ASP A 121 4.91 20.49 3.64
CA ASP A 121 3.98 21.07 2.68
C ASP A 121 4.01 20.29 1.35
N THR A 122 5.20 20.04 0.82
CA THR A 122 5.39 19.22 -0.39
C THR A 122 4.81 17.83 -0.22
N ALA A 123 5.06 17.16 0.91
CA ALA A 123 4.53 15.83 1.19
C ALA A 123 2.99 15.82 1.29
N SER A 124 2.41 16.83 1.96
CA SER A 124 0.97 17.01 2.06
C SER A 124 0.33 17.23 0.69
N ARG A 125 0.91 18.07 -0.16
CA ARG A 125 0.44 18.34 -1.52
C ARG A 125 0.52 17.10 -2.41
N VAL A 126 1.59 16.31 -2.30
CA VAL A 126 1.71 15.03 -3.01
C VAL A 126 0.65 14.03 -2.53
N ALA A 127 0.40 13.96 -1.21
CA ALA A 127 -0.63 13.09 -0.66
C ALA A 127 -2.03 13.50 -1.14
N ALA A 128 -2.35 14.79 -1.15
CA ALA A 128 -3.60 15.32 -1.70
C ALA A 128 -3.75 14.98 -3.19
N ALA A 129 -2.73 15.26 -4.00
CA ALA A 129 -2.74 14.95 -5.43
C ALA A 129 -2.91 13.45 -5.73
N LEU A 130 -2.32 12.57 -4.89
CA LEU A 130 -2.57 11.13 -4.97
C LEU A 130 -4.02 10.80 -4.60
N GLY A 131 -4.57 11.47 -3.57
CA GLY A 131 -5.96 11.32 -3.14
C GLY A 131 -6.97 11.66 -4.23
N ASP A 132 -6.67 12.63 -5.09
CA ASP A 132 -7.53 13.08 -6.19
C ASP A 132 -7.50 12.14 -7.41
N LEU A 133 -6.54 11.20 -7.48
CA LEU A 133 -6.51 10.23 -8.57
C LEU A 133 -7.68 9.25 -8.47
N PRO A 134 -8.26 8.83 -9.63
CA PRO A 134 -9.12 7.66 -9.66
C PRO A 134 -8.43 6.45 -9.03
N ASP A 135 -9.14 5.66 -8.21
CA ASP A 135 -8.56 4.59 -7.40
C ASP A 135 -7.60 3.67 -8.15
N ARG A 136 -7.97 3.25 -9.37
CA ARG A 136 -7.13 2.34 -10.19
C ARG A 136 -5.85 3.01 -10.67
N GLN A 137 -5.85 4.32 -10.92
CA GLN A 137 -4.64 5.06 -11.26
C GLN A 137 -3.76 5.25 -10.04
N ARG A 138 -4.37 5.56 -8.89
CA ARG A 138 -3.69 5.65 -7.59
C ARG A 138 -3.01 4.32 -7.24
N GLU A 139 -3.74 3.20 -7.32
CA GLU A 139 -3.22 1.85 -7.08
C GLU A 139 -1.99 1.55 -7.94
N ALA A 140 -2.07 1.78 -9.26
CA ALA A 140 -0.96 1.57 -10.16
C ALA A 140 0.28 2.38 -9.76
N VAL A 141 0.11 3.66 -9.47
CA VAL A 141 1.19 4.56 -9.02
C VAL A 141 1.76 4.08 -7.68
N VAL A 142 0.92 3.74 -6.71
CA VAL A 142 1.35 3.28 -5.39
C VAL A 142 2.16 1.99 -5.50
N LEU A 143 1.68 1.01 -6.24
CA LEU A 143 2.38 -0.28 -6.39
C LEU A 143 3.73 -0.13 -7.11
N CYS A 144 3.78 0.60 -8.22
CA CYS A 144 5.00 0.68 -9.02
C CYS A 144 6.03 1.68 -8.49
N HIS A 145 5.58 2.83 -7.91
CA HIS A 145 6.51 3.89 -7.50
C HIS A 145 6.83 3.90 -6.00
N TYR A 146 5.90 3.47 -5.16
CA TYR A 146 6.11 3.50 -3.71
C TYR A 146 6.36 2.12 -3.11
N GLN A 147 5.81 1.08 -3.72
CA GLN A 147 6.08 -0.31 -3.34
C GLN A 147 7.16 -0.95 -4.21
N GLU A 148 7.65 -0.23 -5.24
CA GLU A 148 8.74 -0.66 -6.12
C GLU A 148 8.49 -2.02 -6.78
N LEU A 149 7.22 -2.37 -7.01
CA LEU A 149 6.86 -3.62 -7.68
C LEU A 149 7.07 -3.49 -9.19
N GLY A 150 7.57 -4.57 -9.79
CA GLY A 150 7.68 -4.66 -11.25
C GLY A 150 6.30 -4.69 -11.92
N ASN A 151 6.22 -4.23 -13.18
CA ASN A 151 4.94 -4.13 -13.91
C ASN A 151 4.17 -5.46 -13.96
N ILE A 152 4.86 -6.59 -14.12
CA ILE A 152 4.22 -7.92 -14.15
C ILE A 152 3.57 -8.25 -12.80
N GLU A 153 4.26 -7.97 -11.70
CA GLU A 153 3.76 -8.25 -10.36
C GLU A 153 2.59 -7.31 -10.00
N ALA A 154 2.74 -6.01 -10.26
CA ALA A 154 1.69 -5.02 -10.03
C ALA A 154 0.44 -5.31 -10.87
N ALA A 155 0.59 -5.63 -12.17
CA ALA A 155 -0.52 -6.03 -13.03
C ALA A 155 -1.25 -7.27 -12.50
N GLY A 156 -0.50 -8.27 -12.02
CA GLY A 156 -1.05 -9.47 -11.41
C GLY A 156 -1.81 -9.20 -10.10
N LEU A 157 -1.31 -8.28 -9.26
CA LEU A 157 -2.02 -7.84 -8.06
C LEU A 157 -3.33 -7.12 -8.40
N MET A 158 -3.28 -6.24 -9.40
CA MET A 158 -4.41 -5.46 -9.87
C MET A 158 -5.43 -6.28 -10.70
N GLY A 159 -5.07 -7.49 -11.14
CA GLY A 159 -5.91 -8.32 -12.01
C GLY A 159 -6.12 -7.72 -13.40
N VAL A 160 -5.09 -7.08 -13.97
CA VAL A 160 -5.11 -6.45 -15.30
C VAL A 160 -3.94 -6.95 -16.15
N SER A 161 -3.96 -6.65 -17.46
CA SER A 161 -2.78 -6.87 -18.30
C SER A 161 -1.69 -5.83 -18.04
N VAL A 162 -0.45 -6.13 -18.44
CA VAL A 162 0.69 -5.21 -18.28
C VAL A 162 0.44 -3.91 -19.08
N GLU A 163 -0.12 -4.00 -20.27
CA GLU A 163 -0.47 -2.86 -21.12
C GLU A 163 -1.55 -1.97 -20.45
N ALA A 164 -2.53 -2.60 -19.78
CA ALA A 164 -3.56 -1.87 -19.04
C ALA A 164 -2.96 -1.15 -17.83
N LEU A 165 -2.02 -1.80 -17.10
CA LEU A 165 -1.27 -1.17 -16.02
C LEU A 165 -0.47 0.04 -16.51
N GLU A 166 0.27 -0.11 -17.61
CA GLU A 166 1.07 0.97 -18.20
C GLU A 166 0.20 2.17 -18.63
N SER A 167 -0.98 1.89 -19.16
CA SER A 167 -1.97 2.93 -19.48
C SER A 167 -2.48 3.66 -18.23
N LEU A 168 -2.73 2.93 -17.12
CA LEU A 168 -3.12 3.51 -15.83
C LEU A 168 -1.99 4.38 -15.25
N LEU A 169 -0.74 3.89 -15.29
CA LEU A 169 0.44 4.62 -14.86
C LEU A 169 0.65 5.91 -15.66
N ALA A 170 0.54 5.83 -16.99
CA ALA A 170 0.70 7.00 -17.86
C ALA A 170 -0.34 8.09 -17.55
N ARG A 171 -1.61 7.71 -17.31
CA ARG A 171 -2.69 8.63 -16.93
C ARG A 171 -2.46 9.21 -15.55
N GLY A 172 -2.15 8.38 -14.54
CA GLY A 172 -1.86 8.82 -13.18
C GLY A 172 -0.69 9.81 -13.12
N ARG A 173 0.42 9.49 -13.80
CA ARG A 173 1.59 10.40 -13.89
C ARG A 173 1.26 11.73 -14.55
N ARG A 174 0.42 11.72 -15.59
CA ARG A 174 -0.01 12.94 -16.27
C ARG A 174 -0.83 13.82 -15.35
N ALA A 175 -1.80 13.24 -14.64
CA ALA A 175 -2.61 13.95 -13.66
C ALA A 175 -1.76 14.54 -12.54
N LEU A 176 -0.86 13.74 -11.93
CA LEU A 176 0.05 14.23 -10.88
C LEU A 176 0.96 15.37 -11.37
N ARG A 177 1.50 15.28 -12.58
CA ARG A 177 2.32 16.36 -13.16
C ARG A 177 1.53 17.65 -13.35
N ALA A 178 0.25 17.56 -13.72
CA ALA A 178 -0.62 18.73 -13.88
C ALA A 178 -0.92 19.38 -12.54
N THR A 179 -1.26 18.58 -11.51
CA THR A 179 -1.58 19.07 -10.16
C THR A 179 -0.36 19.64 -9.42
N LEU A 180 0.83 19.08 -9.67
CA LEU A 180 2.07 19.44 -8.95
C LEU A 180 3.03 20.28 -9.82
N ALA A 181 2.53 20.94 -10.86
CA ALA A 181 3.37 21.69 -11.81
C ALA A 181 4.17 22.80 -11.14
N ASP A 182 3.58 23.45 -10.17
CA ASP A 182 4.15 24.57 -9.39
C ASP A 182 5.21 24.14 -8.34
N LEU A 183 5.32 22.86 -8.01
CA LEU A 183 6.39 22.36 -7.12
C LEU A 183 7.76 22.20 -7.82
N LYS A 184 7.85 22.54 -9.11
CA LYS A 184 9.09 22.41 -9.89
C LYS A 184 9.88 23.72 -10.00
N GLU A 185 9.34 24.83 -9.51
CA GLU A 185 10.01 26.14 -9.42
C GLU A 185 10.65 26.29 -8.03
#